data_4911a3efd78037e99fe1c54f30ca0a53
#
_entry.id   4911a3efd78037e99fe1c54f30ca0a53
#
_cell.length_a   1.000
_cell.length_b   1.000
_cell.length_c   1.000
_cell.angle_alpha   90.00
_cell.angle_beta   90.00
_cell.angle_gamma   90.00
#
_symmetry.space_group_name_H-M   'P 1'
#
loop_
_entity.id
_entity.type
_entity.pdbx_description
1 polymer ?
#
loop_
_entity_poly.entity_id
_entity_poly.type
_entity_poly.pdbx_seq_one_letter_code
_entity_poly.pdbx_strand_id
1 'polypeptide(L)'
;MTGQPGSHQPGSHQSGSHQPGTDPVVHRAAARTTLRWRLTLVYGAVAVTVGVLLLALSFVLVDRALSAGGVVPPGLAVQLPDGQILTLEAFQAELRQQALSTLFRQGLLALVVLGALGVAVAYALAGRVLTPLQAITSAAQRLSAEGLDARIALVGPRDELKELADTFDAMLGRLQSAFEAQRRFVADASHELRTPLAVMRTEVEVALADPDATVLDLRAAATVVRDATERADRLVDSLLLLARSDRLSVDGLPLRERVELPAICAEALAAVAGEVQTRGLTVVSSCAPAAVLGDRGLLERLAGNLVENAVRHNVQGGWVRIDTGLVDGRARLQVANAGAEIPAEQVPGLFEPFRRLGAVRTARRGAGLGLSIVRAVATVHGGTVTALARDGGGLVVTVDLPQTW
;
A
#
# COMPACT_ATOMS: atom_id res chain seq x y z
N MET A 1 -15.87 -55.22 -60.44
CA MET A 1 -17.16 -55.77 -59.99
C MET A 1 -17.48 -54.96 -58.71
N THR A 2 -18.22 -53.89 -58.85
CA THR A 2 -19.65 -53.74 -58.52
C THR A 2 -19.89 -53.91 -56.99
N GLY A 3 -20.29 -52.95 -56.22
CA GLY A 3 -21.35 -52.03 -56.37
C GLY A 3 -21.49 -51.11 -55.12
N GLN A 4 -21.81 -49.90 -55.42
CA GLN A 4 -22.61 -49.01 -54.56
C GLN A 4 -24.10 -49.47 -54.64
N PRO A 5 -25.06 -48.94 -53.91
CA PRO A 5 -25.16 -47.78 -53.04
C PRO A 5 -26.07 -47.97 -51.78
N GLY A 6 -26.25 -46.95 -50.96
CA GLY A 6 -27.29 -46.92 -49.96
C GLY A 6 -27.37 -45.58 -49.22
N SER A 7 -28.11 -44.64 -49.84
CA SER A 7 -28.56 -43.40 -49.24
C SER A 7 -29.59 -43.63 -48.16
N HIS A 8 -29.38 -43.12 -46.96
CA HIS A 8 -30.47 -42.79 -46.02
C HIS A 8 -30.24 -41.44 -45.38
N GLN A 9 -31.04 -40.46 -45.76
CA GLN A 9 -31.34 -39.28 -44.95
C GLN A 9 -32.30 -39.69 -43.83
N PRO A 10 -32.16 -39.14 -42.67
CA PRO A 10 -33.27 -38.93 -41.79
C PRO A 10 -33.48 -37.46 -41.43
N GLY A 11 -34.71 -37.07 -41.57
CA GLY A 11 -35.58 -36.26 -40.73
C GLY A 11 -35.07 -35.00 -40.05
N SER A 12 -35.56 -33.91 -40.58
CA SER A 12 -35.62 -32.62 -39.93
C SER A 12 -36.34 -32.62 -38.59
N HIS A 13 -35.63 -32.50 -37.49
CA HIS A 13 -36.22 -32.05 -36.24
C HIS A 13 -35.96 -30.58 -36.07
N GLN A 14 -37.02 -29.78 -36.29
CA GLN A 14 -37.16 -28.41 -35.84
C GLN A 14 -37.20 -28.42 -34.30
N SER A 15 -36.10 -28.03 -33.66
CA SER A 15 -36.10 -27.62 -32.26
C SER A 15 -36.24 -26.13 -32.21
N GLY A 16 -37.39 -25.69 -31.70
CA GLY A 16 -37.72 -24.30 -31.49
C GLY A 16 -36.70 -23.61 -30.58
N SER A 17 -36.10 -22.59 -31.11
CA SER A 17 -35.28 -21.64 -30.36
C SER A 17 -36.20 -20.79 -29.47
N HIS A 18 -36.33 -21.14 -28.21
CA HIS A 18 -36.76 -20.19 -27.19
C HIS A 18 -35.68 -19.15 -27.03
N GLN A 19 -35.87 -18.00 -27.61
CA GLN A 19 -35.18 -16.78 -27.22
C GLN A 19 -35.74 -16.35 -25.85
N PRO A 20 -34.92 -16.22 -24.80
CA PRO A 20 -35.34 -15.49 -23.61
C PRO A 20 -35.44 -14.03 -23.99
N GLY A 21 -36.66 -13.50 -23.89
CA GLY A 21 -36.93 -12.06 -24.03
C GLY A 21 -36.02 -11.28 -23.09
N THR A 22 -35.11 -10.53 -23.67
CA THR A 22 -34.42 -9.46 -22.99
C THR A 22 -35.41 -8.32 -22.81
N ASP A 23 -36.13 -8.35 -21.68
CA ASP A 23 -36.78 -7.14 -21.18
C ASP A 23 -35.68 -6.09 -20.99
N PRO A 24 -35.81 -4.90 -21.62
CA PRO A 24 -34.92 -3.82 -21.29
C PRO A 24 -35.29 -3.37 -19.87
N VAL A 25 -34.48 -3.78 -18.90
CA VAL A 25 -34.47 -3.16 -17.57
C VAL A 25 -34.16 -1.69 -17.81
N VAL A 26 -35.22 -0.91 -17.94
CA VAL A 26 -35.16 0.54 -17.89
C VAL A 26 -34.63 0.89 -16.50
N HIS A 27 -33.31 0.95 -16.36
CA HIS A 27 -32.70 1.64 -15.26
C HIS A 27 -33.18 3.10 -15.32
N ARG A 28 -34.30 3.37 -14.63
CA ARG A 28 -34.60 4.72 -14.19
C ARG A 28 -33.37 5.21 -13.44
N ALA A 29 -32.52 5.94 -14.13
CA ALA A 29 -31.49 6.77 -13.53
C ALA A 29 -32.25 7.77 -12.65
N ALA A 30 -32.51 7.39 -11.41
CA ALA A 30 -32.89 8.35 -10.38
C ALA A 30 -31.79 9.41 -10.43
N ALA A 31 -32.14 10.61 -10.87
CA ALA A 31 -31.25 11.74 -10.95
C ALA A 31 -30.66 11.92 -9.53
N ARG A 32 -29.46 11.35 -9.31
CA ARG A 32 -28.73 11.52 -8.07
C ARG A 32 -28.39 12.99 -8.02
N THR A 33 -29.21 13.75 -7.28
CA THR A 33 -28.90 15.15 -6.97
C THR A 33 -27.50 15.16 -6.39
N THR A 34 -26.56 15.73 -7.14
CA THR A 34 -25.16 15.78 -6.73
C THR A 34 -25.10 16.50 -5.38
N LEU A 35 -24.18 16.13 -4.52
CA LEU A 35 -23.99 16.75 -3.19
C LEU A 35 -23.93 18.28 -3.30
N ARG A 36 -23.41 18.78 -4.41
CA ARG A 36 -23.36 20.20 -4.76
C ARG A 36 -24.77 20.83 -4.79
N TRP A 37 -25.75 20.20 -5.46
CA TRP A 37 -27.13 20.68 -5.52
C TRP A 37 -27.82 20.62 -4.15
N ARG A 38 -27.59 19.59 -3.38
CA ARG A 38 -28.17 19.46 -2.02
C ARG A 38 -27.66 20.57 -1.09
N LEU A 39 -26.35 20.86 -1.09
CA LEU A 39 -25.77 21.95 -0.31
C LEU A 39 -26.29 23.31 -0.77
N THR A 40 -26.34 23.56 -2.08
CA THR A 40 -26.89 24.81 -2.62
C THR A 40 -28.35 25.02 -2.23
N LEU A 41 -29.19 23.97 -2.27
CA LEU A 41 -30.59 24.05 -1.86
C LEU A 41 -30.74 24.33 -0.36
N VAL A 42 -29.95 23.68 0.50
CA VAL A 42 -30.00 23.89 1.95
C VAL A 42 -29.58 25.31 2.31
N TYR A 43 -28.43 25.78 1.83
CA TYR A 43 -27.97 27.15 2.13
C TYR A 43 -28.84 28.21 1.48
N GLY A 44 -29.36 27.96 0.27
CA GLY A 44 -30.33 28.82 -0.37
C GLY A 44 -31.63 28.93 0.40
N ALA A 45 -32.20 27.80 0.86
CA ALA A 45 -33.39 27.78 1.66
C ALA A 45 -33.22 28.53 3.00
N VAL A 46 -32.08 28.32 3.67
CA VAL A 46 -31.74 29.04 4.92
C VAL A 46 -31.70 30.55 4.67
N ALA A 47 -30.98 30.99 3.61
CA ALA A 47 -30.88 32.41 3.28
C ALA A 47 -32.24 33.05 2.98
N VAL A 48 -33.09 32.37 2.21
CA VAL A 48 -34.46 32.82 1.92
C VAL A 48 -35.30 32.89 3.21
N THR A 49 -35.25 31.87 4.04
CA THR A 49 -36.01 31.82 5.32
C THR A 49 -35.61 32.97 6.24
N VAL A 50 -34.29 33.20 6.41
CA VAL A 50 -33.81 34.34 7.22
C VAL A 50 -34.24 35.67 6.63
N GLY A 51 -34.18 35.81 5.29
CA GLY A 51 -34.66 37.03 4.61
C GLY A 51 -36.15 37.27 4.80
N VAL A 52 -36.99 36.25 4.71
CA VAL A 52 -38.43 36.33 4.97
C VAL A 52 -38.73 36.73 6.40
N LEU A 53 -38.02 36.14 7.38
CA LEU A 53 -38.16 36.47 8.80
C LEU A 53 -37.80 37.94 9.09
N LEU A 54 -36.70 38.41 8.50
CA LEU A 54 -36.23 39.80 8.67
C LEU A 54 -37.24 40.77 8.02
N LEU A 55 -37.78 40.45 6.87
CA LEU A 55 -38.82 41.26 6.19
C LEU A 55 -40.11 41.30 7.01
N ALA A 56 -40.57 40.17 7.53
CA ALA A 56 -41.72 40.09 8.41
C ALA A 56 -41.52 40.89 9.70
N LEU A 57 -40.34 40.79 10.31
CA LEU A 57 -40.00 41.56 11.51
C LEU A 57 -39.96 43.07 11.22
N SER A 58 -39.33 43.47 10.10
CA SER A 58 -39.34 44.88 9.64
C SER A 58 -40.72 45.40 9.44
N PHE A 59 -41.61 44.63 8.78
CA PHE A 59 -43.00 45.00 8.57
C PHE A 59 -43.74 45.20 9.90
N VAL A 60 -43.63 44.28 10.86
CA VAL A 60 -44.26 44.38 12.19
C VAL A 60 -43.74 45.58 12.97
N LEU A 61 -42.41 45.86 12.93
CA LEU A 61 -41.83 47.00 13.63
C LEU A 61 -42.30 48.34 13.06
N VAL A 62 -42.38 48.46 11.73
CA VAL A 62 -42.84 49.67 11.08
C VAL A 62 -44.36 49.89 11.29
N ASP A 63 -45.16 48.79 11.20
CA ASP A 63 -46.59 48.85 11.47
C ASP A 63 -46.86 49.31 12.92
N ARG A 64 -46.14 48.78 13.91
CA ARG A 64 -46.21 49.19 15.31
C ARG A 64 -45.79 50.66 15.50
N ALA A 65 -44.69 51.08 14.87
CA ALA A 65 -44.19 52.44 14.96
C ALA A 65 -45.21 53.45 14.40
N LEU A 66 -45.83 53.12 13.27
CA LEU A 66 -46.87 53.97 12.67
C LEU A 66 -48.20 53.95 13.45
N SER A 67 -48.47 52.84 14.17
CA SER A 67 -49.65 52.70 15.00
C SER A 67 -49.52 53.45 16.38
N ALA A 68 -48.29 53.65 16.85
CA ALA A 68 -47.99 54.32 18.10
C ALA A 68 -48.05 55.87 18.02
N GLY A 69 -48.23 56.44 16.84
CA GLY A 69 -48.50 57.86 16.63
C GLY A 69 -49.83 58.25 17.28
N GLY A 70 -49.81 59.20 18.18
CA GLY A 70 -50.82 59.59 19.18
C GLY A 70 -52.25 59.66 18.65
N VAL A 71 -53.19 59.54 19.63
CA VAL A 71 -54.64 59.69 19.37
C VAL A 71 -54.93 61.06 18.79
N VAL A 72 -55.30 61.08 17.53
CA VAL A 72 -55.68 62.33 16.84
C VAL A 72 -57.10 62.73 17.28
N PRO A 73 -57.37 63.98 17.70
CA PRO A 73 -58.68 64.42 18.03
C PRO A 73 -59.63 64.28 16.80
N PRO A 74 -60.83 63.73 16.95
CA PRO A 74 -61.77 63.58 15.84
C PRO A 74 -62.16 64.95 15.30
N GLY A 75 -62.26 65.09 13.92
CA GLY A 75 -62.76 66.29 13.27
C GLY A 75 -61.70 67.26 12.71
N LEU A 76 -60.42 66.99 12.87
CA LEU A 76 -59.37 67.76 12.16
C LEU A 76 -59.36 67.36 10.67
N ALA A 77 -59.51 68.37 9.78
CA ALA A 77 -59.40 68.19 8.33
C ALA A 77 -58.07 68.81 7.82
N VAL A 78 -57.48 68.13 6.88
CA VAL A 78 -56.26 68.60 6.16
C VAL A 78 -56.59 68.80 4.71
N GLN A 79 -56.30 70.00 4.18
CA GLN A 79 -56.45 70.29 2.78
C GLN A 79 -55.19 69.90 2.03
N LEU A 80 -55.35 68.99 1.07
CA LEU A 80 -54.22 68.56 0.22
C LEU A 80 -53.92 69.63 -0.84
N PRO A 81 -52.76 69.62 -1.48
CA PRO A 81 -52.38 70.56 -2.52
C PRO A 81 -53.22 70.50 -3.74
N ASP A 82 -53.97 69.41 -3.96
CA ASP A 82 -54.96 69.19 -5.07
C ASP A 82 -56.38 69.68 -4.75
N GLY A 83 -56.56 70.32 -3.59
CA GLY A 83 -57.81 70.88 -3.13
C GLY A 83 -58.76 69.94 -2.44
N GLN A 84 -58.42 68.67 -2.27
CA GLN A 84 -59.26 67.71 -1.53
C GLN A 84 -59.14 67.93 -0.05
N ILE A 85 -60.24 67.83 0.67
CA ILE A 85 -60.32 67.92 2.12
C ILE A 85 -60.45 66.47 2.70
N LEU A 86 -59.49 65.96 3.30
CA LEU A 86 -59.51 64.66 3.98
C LEU A 86 -59.48 64.87 5.47
N THR A 87 -60.14 63.97 6.22
CA THR A 87 -59.99 63.90 7.67
C THR A 87 -58.55 63.48 7.96
N LEU A 88 -57.94 64.01 9.02
CA LEU A 88 -56.55 63.65 9.39
C LEU A 88 -56.36 62.15 9.62
N GLU A 89 -57.42 61.44 10.06
CA GLU A 89 -57.45 59.97 10.16
C GLU A 89 -57.31 59.27 8.80
N ALA A 90 -58.06 59.73 7.76
CA ALA A 90 -58.01 59.18 6.43
C ALA A 90 -56.65 59.44 5.76
N PHE A 91 -56.06 60.64 5.95
CA PHE A 91 -54.72 60.97 5.50
C PHE A 91 -53.62 60.11 6.13
N GLN A 92 -53.70 59.85 7.45
CA GLN A 92 -52.77 58.96 8.13
C GLN A 92 -52.90 57.51 7.67
N ALA A 93 -54.13 57.02 7.44
CA ALA A 93 -54.40 55.69 6.91
C ALA A 93 -53.77 55.51 5.52
N GLU A 94 -53.89 56.56 4.67
CA GLU A 94 -53.32 56.53 3.32
C GLU A 94 -51.80 56.55 3.30
N LEU A 95 -51.16 57.42 4.15
CA LEU A 95 -49.72 57.45 4.35
C LEU A 95 -49.18 56.09 4.87
N ARG A 96 -49.88 55.48 5.83
CA ARG A 96 -49.54 54.17 6.37
C ARG A 96 -49.60 53.09 5.27
N GLN A 97 -50.67 53.10 4.49
CA GLN A 97 -50.83 52.12 3.39
C GLN A 97 -49.76 52.29 2.31
N GLN A 98 -49.42 53.54 1.95
CA GLN A 98 -48.36 53.84 1.00
C GLN A 98 -47.00 53.39 1.53
N ALA A 99 -46.67 53.70 2.81
CA ALA A 99 -45.43 53.28 3.45
C ALA A 99 -45.29 51.78 3.49
N LEU A 100 -46.33 51.03 3.94
CA LEU A 100 -46.31 49.56 4.01
C LEU A 100 -46.21 48.91 2.63
N SER A 101 -46.93 49.44 1.61
CA SER A 101 -46.88 48.93 0.24
C SER A 101 -45.48 49.15 -0.40
N THR A 102 -44.87 50.29 -0.11
CA THR A 102 -43.51 50.61 -0.58
C THR A 102 -42.46 49.69 0.06
N LEU A 103 -42.55 49.54 1.39
CA LEU A 103 -41.69 48.61 2.14
C LEU A 103 -41.84 47.16 1.65
N PHE A 104 -43.09 46.72 1.40
CA PHE A 104 -43.32 45.38 0.88
C PHE A 104 -42.69 45.15 -0.48
N ARG A 105 -42.90 46.11 -1.44
CA ARG A 105 -42.33 46.01 -2.81
C ARG A 105 -40.78 46.05 -2.78
N GLN A 106 -40.20 47.01 -2.02
CA GLN A 106 -38.72 47.13 -1.94
C GLN A 106 -38.14 45.95 -1.20
N GLY A 107 -38.78 45.48 -0.12
CA GLY A 107 -38.32 44.31 0.64
C GLY A 107 -38.41 43.02 -0.18
N LEU A 108 -39.47 42.83 -0.96
CA LEU A 108 -39.60 41.67 -1.85
C LEU A 108 -38.53 41.69 -2.94
N LEU A 109 -38.25 42.85 -3.55
CA LEU A 109 -37.21 42.98 -4.55
C LEU A 109 -35.83 42.71 -3.97
N ALA A 110 -35.53 43.25 -2.76
CA ALA A 110 -34.30 42.98 -2.04
C ALA A 110 -34.16 41.50 -1.69
N LEU A 111 -35.25 40.83 -1.25
CA LEU A 111 -35.25 39.40 -0.95
C LEU A 111 -34.93 38.56 -2.19
N VAL A 112 -35.49 38.87 -3.34
CA VAL A 112 -35.22 38.16 -4.61
C VAL A 112 -33.77 38.33 -5.03
N VAL A 113 -33.26 39.57 -5.00
CA VAL A 113 -31.85 39.86 -5.40
C VAL A 113 -30.84 39.20 -4.45
N LEU A 114 -31.02 39.33 -3.14
CA LEU A 114 -30.16 38.74 -2.14
C LEU A 114 -30.27 37.22 -2.15
N GLY A 115 -31.47 36.67 -2.35
CA GLY A 115 -31.68 35.23 -2.48
C GLY A 115 -30.97 34.65 -3.69
N ALA A 116 -31.09 35.30 -4.86
CA ALA A 116 -30.41 34.88 -6.08
C ALA A 116 -28.88 34.97 -5.93
N LEU A 117 -28.37 36.01 -5.31
CA LEU A 117 -26.94 36.18 -5.03
C LEU A 117 -26.45 35.10 -4.05
N GLY A 118 -27.21 34.83 -2.98
CA GLY A 118 -26.87 33.80 -2.00
C GLY A 118 -26.81 32.40 -2.63
N VAL A 119 -27.75 32.05 -3.51
CA VAL A 119 -27.73 30.79 -4.26
C VAL A 119 -26.51 30.73 -5.20
N ALA A 120 -26.18 31.80 -5.91
CA ALA A 120 -25.02 31.84 -6.80
C ALA A 120 -23.70 31.66 -6.05
N VAL A 121 -23.53 32.33 -4.91
CA VAL A 121 -22.34 32.19 -4.05
C VAL A 121 -22.26 30.78 -3.47
N ALA A 122 -23.36 30.25 -2.94
CA ALA A 122 -23.39 28.87 -2.41
C ALA A 122 -23.01 27.84 -3.47
N TYR A 123 -23.49 27.99 -4.69
CA TYR A 123 -23.18 27.12 -5.82
C TYR A 123 -21.68 27.19 -6.21
N ALA A 124 -21.10 28.39 -6.23
CA ALA A 124 -19.69 28.58 -6.54
C ALA A 124 -18.77 27.98 -5.46
N LEU A 125 -19.09 28.23 -4.18
CA LEU A 125 -18.35 27.67 -3.04
C LEU A 125 -18.43 26.15 -2.97
N ALA A 126 -19.64 25.59 -3.12
CA ALA A 126 -19.84 24.14 -3.16
C ALA A 126 -19.03 23.49 -4.29
N GLY A 127 -18.93 24.14 -5.45
CA GLY A 127 -18.10 23.69 -6.56
C GLY A 127 -16.62 23.66 -6.20
N ARG A 128 -16.12 24.73 -5.59
CA ARG A 128 -14.69 24.85 -5.23
C ARG A 128 -14.25 23.83 -4.18
N VAL A 129 -15.10 23.54 -3.21
CA VAL A 129 -14.81 22.58 -2.12
C VAL A 129 -14.94 21.12 -2.60
N LEU A 130 -15.87 20.81 -3.52
CA LEU A 130 -16.14 19.44 -3.93
C LEU A 130 -15.28 18.96 -5.12
N THR A 131 -14.66 19.86 -5.88
CA THR A 131 -13.80 19.47 -7.02
C THR A 131 -12.61 18.61 -6.60
N PRO A 132 -11.84 18.91 -5.53
CA PRO A 132 -10.75 18.07 -5.06
C PRO A 132 -11.21 16.66 -4.63
N LEU A 133 -12.37 16.56 -3.99
CA LEU A 133 -12.94 15.25 -3.60
C LEU A 133 -13.26 14.37 -4.82
N GLN A 134 -13.73 14.95 -5.89
CA GLN A 134 -13.96 14.23 -7.15
C GLN A 134 -12.65 13.77 -7.79
N ALA A 135 -11.57 14.58 -7.69
CA ALA A 135 -10.25 14.19 -8.15
C ALA A 135 -9.72 12.97 -7.37
N ILE A 136 -9.85 12.95 -6.04
CA ILE A 136 -9.48 11.80 -5.19
C ILE A 136 -10.28 10.56 -5.58
N THR A 137 -11.61 10.70 -5.72
CA THR A 137 -12.49 9.56 -6.08
C THR A 137 -12.15 9.01 -7.48
N SER A 138 -11.90 9.89 -8.45
CA SER A 138 -11.55 9.48 -9.81
C SER A 138 -10.15 8.86 -9.89
N ALA A 139 -9.20 9.33 -9.08
CA ALA A 139 -7.89 8.70 -8.95
C ALA A 139 -8.01 7.29 -8.35
N ALA A 140 -8.81 7.13 -7.29
CA ALA A 140 -9.07 5.83 -6.68
C ALA A 140 -9.76 4.83 -7.65
N GLN A 141 -10.63 5.31 -8.51
CA GLN A 141 -11.27 4.47 -9.55
C GLN A 141 -10.30 4.09 -10.67
N ARG A 142 -9.42 5.01 -11.09
CA ARG A 142 -8.37 4.73 -12.10
C ARG A 142 -7.34 3.74 -11.60
N LEU A 143 -7.01 3.75 -10.31
CA LEU A 143 -6.14 2.74 -9.68
C LEU A 143 -6.63 1.30 -9.91
N SER A 144 -7.94 1.09 -9.94
CA SER A 144 -8.53 -0.23 -10.22
C SER A 144 -8.43 -0.65 -11.68
N ALA A 145 -8.31 0.29 -12.62
CA ALA A 145 -8.37 0.03 -14.07
C ALA A 145 -7.00 0.15 -14.78
N GLU A 146 -6.15 1.08 -14.37
CA GLU A 146 -4.94 1.49 -15.11
C GLU A 146 -3.63 1.16 -14.38
N GLY A 147 -3.69 0.68 -13.13
CA GLY A 147 -2.51 0.35 -12.32
C GLY A 147 -2.18 1.39 -11.25
N LEU A 148 -1.08 1.15 -10.52
CA LEU A 148 -0.67 1.92 -9.33
C LEU A 148 0.11 3.21 -9.65
N ASP A 149 0.28 3.57 -10.93
CA ASP A 149 1.09 4.73 -11.34
C ASP A 149 0.34 6.07 -11.22
N ALA A 150 -1.00 6.01 -11.06
CA ALA A 150 -1.81 7.20 -10.91
C ALA A 150 -1.51 7.92 -9.59
N ARG A 151 -1.44 9.26 -9.66
CA ARG A 151 -1.30 10.15 -8.49
C ARG A 151 -2.41 11.17 -8.52
N ILE A 152 -2.83 11.62 -7.34
CA ILE A 152 -3.78 12.72 -7.21
C ILE A 152 -3.09 14.02 -7.59
N ALA A 153 -1.87 14.22 -7.11
CA ALA A 153 -1.01 15.37 -7.38
C ALA A 153 -1.77 16.71 -7.24
N LEU A 154 -2.58 16.84 -6.18
CA LEU A 154 -3.44 18.00 -5.97
C LEU A 154 -2.60 19.27 -5.86
N VAL A 155 -2.88 20.24 -6.75
CA VAL A 155 -2.25 21.57 -6.72
C VAL A 155 -3.19 22.53 -6.02
N GLY A 156 -2.72 23.21 -4.97
CA GLY A 156 -3.54 24.16 -4.23
C GLY A 156 -2.89 24.62 -2.92
N PRO A 157 -3.61 25.40 -2.12
CA PRO A 157 -3.16 25.81 -0.79
C PRO A 157 -2.97 24.58 0.11
N ARG A 158 -2.11 24.72 1.13
CA ARG A 158 -1.90 23.70 2.16
C ARG A 158 -3.07 23.71 3.14
N ASP A 159 -4.12 23.02 2.79
CA ASP A 159 -5.29 22.77 3.62
C ASP A 159 -5.43 21.26 3.90
N GLU A 160 -6.46 20.89 4.63
CA GLU A 160 -6.74 19.50 5.05
C GLU A 160 -6.95 18.57 3.82
N LEU A 161 -7.45 19.14 2.70
CA LEU A 161 -7.64 18.39 1.46
C LEU A 161 -6.31 18.09 0.77
N LYS A 162 -5.37 19.03 0.80
CA LYS A 162 -4.01 18.82 0.29
C LYS A 162 -3.26 17.80 1.13
N GLU A 163 -3.36 17.86 2.45
CA GLU A 163 -2.76 16.87 3.37
C GLU A 163 -3.31 15.46 3.13
N LEU A 164 -4.63 15.35 2.93
CA LEU A 164 -5.26 14.07 2.57
C LEU A 164 -4.74 13.53 1.24
N ALA A 165 -4.65 14.38 0.22
CA ALA A 165 -4.14 13.98 -1.10
C ALA A 165 -2.68 13.53 -1.04
N ASP A 166 -1.83 14.25 -0.31
CA ASP A 166 -0.40 13.92 -0.14
C ASP A 166 -0.23 12.59 0.64
N THR A 167 -1.05 12.38 1.68
CA THR A 167 -1.06 11.11 2.44
C THR A 167 -1.47 9.94 1.55
N PHE A 168 -2.47 10.14 0.70
CA PHE A 168 -2.92 9.13 -0.25
C PHE A 168 -1.85 8.82 -1.29
N ASP A 169 -1.20 9.85 -1.86
CA ASP A 169 -0.10 9.69 -2.82
C ASP A 169 1.11 8.97 -2.20
N ALA A 170 1.42 9.26 -0.91
CA ALA A 170 2.45 8.55 -0.17
C ALA A 170 2.10 7.06 0.05
N MET A 171 0.84 6.76 0.36
CA MET A 171 0.35 5.38 0.49
C MET A 171 0.43 4.63 -0.84
N LEU A 172 0.04 5.27 -1.95
CA LEU A 172 0.16 4.71 -3.29
C LEU A 172 1.62 4.43 -3.67
N GLY A 173 2.53 5.35 -3.35
CA GLY A 173 3.96 5.16 -3.55
C GLY A 173 4.50 3.93 -2.83
N ARG A 174 4.10 3.73 -1.57
CA ARG A 174 4.48 2.53 -0.79
C ARG A 174 3.90 1.26 -1.41
N LEU A 175 2.64 1.28 -1.83
CA LEU A 175 1.98 0.14 -2.44
C LEU A 175 2.63 -0.24 -3.78
N GLN A 176 2.91 0.75 -4.63
CA GLN A 176 3.62 0.56 -5.90
C GLN A 176 5.00 -0.07 -5.67
N SER A 177 5.79 0.49 -4.75
CA SER A 177 7.12 -0.05 -4.41
C SER A 177 7.04 -1.49 -3.91
N ALA A 178 6.01 -1.85 -3.13
CA ALA A 178 5.79 -3.21 -2.66
C ALA A 178 5.45 -4.16 -3.82
N PHE A 179 4.59 -3.75 -4.75
CA PHE A 179 4.27 -4.56 -5.93
C PHE A 179 5.45 -4.74 -6.88
N GLU A 180 6.26 -3.70 -7.08
CA GLU A 180 7.48 -3.79 -7.89
C GLU A 180 8.51 -4.72 -7.24
N ALA A 181 8.67 -4.66 -5.91
CA ALA A 181 9.51 -5.58 -5.17
C ALA A 181 9.01 -7.02 -5.29
N GLN A 182 7.69 -7.24 -5.17
CA GLN A 182 7.06 -8.54 -5.34
C GLN A 182 7.25 -9.10 -6.76
N ARG A 183 7.09 -8.29 -7.80
CA ARG A 183 7.32 -8.71 -9.19
C ARG A 183 8.76 -9.09 -9.44
N ARG A 184 9.71 -8.30 -8.93
CA ARG A 184 11.16 -8.62 -9.01
C ARG A 184 11.46 -9.92 -8.29
N PHE A 185 10.94 -10.10 -7.07
CA PHE A 185 11.12 -11.33 -6.29
C PHE A 185 10.66 -12.57 -7.05
N VAL A 186 9.47 -12.54 -7.68
CA VAL A 186 8.95 -13.68 -8.47
C VAL A 186 9.80 -13.93 -9.72
N ALA A 187 10.23 -12.87 -10.42
CA ALA A 187 11.09 -13.00 -11.60
C ALA A 187 12.46 -13.62 -11.23
N ASP A 188 13.09 -13.10 -10.18
CA ASP A 188 14.40 -13.59 -9.72
C ASP A 188 14.31 -15.03 -9.20
N ALA A 189 13.25 -15.37 -8.44
CA ALA A 189 12.99 -16.73 -7.99
C ALA A 189 12.85 -17.70 -9.17
N SER A 190 12.12 -17.29 -10.21
CA SER A 190 11.94 -18.09 -11.43
C SER A 190 13.26 -18.32 -12.18
N HIS A 191 14.11 -17.29 -12.23
CA HIS A 191 15.43 -17.40 -12.85
C HIS A 191 16.37 -18.31 -12.05
N GLU A 192 16.41 -18.18 -10.73
CA GLU A 192 17.29 -18.97 -9.87
C GLU A 192 16.81 -20.45 -9.76
N LEU A 193 15.52 -20.74 -9.92
CA LEU A 193 15.00 -22.09 -10.03
C LEU A 193 15.27 -22.73 -11.39
N ARG A 194 15.25 -21.96 -12.48
CA ARG A 194 15.50 -22.48 -13.82
C ARG A 194 16.92 -23.04 -13.98
N THR A 195 17.92 -22.45 -13.30
CA THR A 195 19.33 -22.84 -13.40
C THR A 195 19.56 -24.28 -12.92
N PRO A 196 19.20 -24.68 -11.67
CA PRO A 196 19.39 -26.07 -11.25
C PRO A 196 18.58 -27.06 -12.08
N LEU A 197 17.36 -26.70 -12.52
CA LEU A 197 16.54 -27.56 -13.39
C LEU A 197 17.21 -27.78 -14.75
N ALA A 198 17.81 -26.74 -15.33
CA ALA A 198 18.55 -26.87 -16.58
C ALA A 198 19.79 -27.77 -16.43
N VAL A 199 20.52 -27.64 -15.32
CA VAL A 199 21.66 -28.52 -15.02
C VAL A 199 21.21 -29.98 -14.91
N MET A 200 20.16 -30.26 -14.10
CA MET A 200 19.63 -31.62 -13.96
C MET A 200 19.23 -32.21 -15.31
N ARG A 201 18.49 -31.44 -16.12
CA ARG A 201 18.04 -31.84 -17.43
C ARG A 201 19.22 -32.16 -18.37
N THR A 202 20.21 -31.28 -18.44
CA THR A 202 21.39 -31.47 -19.31
C THR A 202 22.18 -32.72 -18.91
N GLU A 203 22.42 -32.90 -17.61
CA GLU A 203 23.14 -34.10 -17.12
C GLU A 203 22.43 -35.40 -17.46
N VAL A 204 21.10 -35.43 -17.32
CA VAL A 204 20.28 -36.59 -17.71
C VAL A 204 20.29 -36.80 -19.21
N GLU A 205 20.12 -35.74 -20.02
CA GLU A 205 20.16 -35.81 -21.50
C GLU A 205 21.52 -36.32 -22.01
N VAL A 206 22.64 -35.84 -21.43
CA VAL A 206 23.99 -36.29 -21.77
C VAL A 206 24.18 -37.76 -21.40
N ALA A 207 23.79 -38.17 -20.17
CA ALA A 207 23.89 -39.56 -19.72
C ALA A 207 23.05 -40.54 -20.55
N LEU A 208 21.91 -40.13 -21.07
CA LEU A 208 21.03 -40.93 -21.92
C LEU A 208 21.46 -40.98 -23.38
N ALA A 209 22.20 -39.94 -23.85
CA ALA A 209 22.68 -39.84 -25.24
C ALA A 209 23.98 -40.63 -25.49
N ASP A 210 24.70 -41.02 -24.46
CA ASP A 210 25.95 -41.78 -24.57
C ASP A 210 25.67 -43.32 -24.44
N PRO A 211 25.70 -44.08 -25.53
CA PRO A 211 25.49 -45.51 -25.49
C PRO A 211 26.64 -46.28 -24.82
N ASP A 212 27.82 -45.67 -24.73
CA ASP A 212 28.99 -46.27 -24.09
C ASP A 212 29.20 -45.78 -22.65
N ALA A 213 28.23 -45.09 -22.05
CA ALA A 213 28.30 -44.58 -20.68
C ALA A 213 28.58 -45.67 -19.69
N THR A 214 29.67 -45.50 -18.94
CA THR A 214 30.05 -46.43 -17.89
C THR A 214 29.20 -46.24 -16.61
N VAL A 215 29.18 -47.21 -15.73
CA VAL A 215 28.56 -47.08 -14.40
C VAL A 215 29.15 -45.91 -13.60
N LEU A 216 30.42 -45.59 -13.86
CA LEU A 216 31.09 -44.47 -13.19
C LEU A 216 30.58 -43.13 -13.69
N ASP A 217 30.36 -43.00 -15.00
CA ASP A 217 29.77 -41.78 -15.62
C ASP A 217 28.35 -41.56 -15.16
N LEU A 218 27.54 -42.62 -15.11
CA LEU A 218 26.15 -42.54 -14.61
C LEU A 218 26.08 -42.15 -13.11
N ARG A 219 27.05 -42.64 -12.29
CA ARG A 219 27.13 -42.22 -10.88
C ARG A 219 27.57 -40.77 -10.73
N ALA A 220 28.46 -40.29 -11.58
CA ALA A 220 28.87 -38.91 -11.60
C ALA A 220 27.70 -37.98 -11.96
N ALA A 221 26.97 -38.30 -13.05
CA ALA A 221 25.77 -37.58 -13.46
C ALA A 221 24.68 -37.60 -12.35
N ALA A 222 24.44 -38.75 -11.73
CA ALA A 222 23.48 -38.85 -10.62
C ALA A 222 23.90 -38.00 -9.42
N THR A 223 25.20 -37.87 -9.16
CA THR A 223 25.71 -36.98 -8.08
C THR A 223 25.44 -35.50 -8.41
N VAL A 224 25.70 -35.07 -9.64
CA VAL A 224 25.40 -33.70 -10.08
C VAL A 224 23.92 -33.39 -9.99
N VAL A 225 23.06 -34.32 -10.42
CA VAL A 225 21.59 -34.20 -10.33
C VAL A 225 21.16 -34.07 -8.88
N ARG A 226 21.66 -34.93 -7.99
CA ARG A 226 21.36 -34.86 -6.55
C ARG A 226 21.75 -33.51 -5.96
N ASP A 227 22.97 -33.03 -6.22
CA ASP A 227 23.46 -31.76 -5.70
C ASP A 227 22.68 -30.56 -6.25
N ALA A 228 22.18 -30.66 -7.49
CA ALA A 228 21.30 -29.65 -8.09
C ALA A 228 19.89 -29.66 -7.44
N THR A 229 19.34 -30.87 -7.13
CA THR A 229 18.08 -31.02 -6.42
C THR A 229 18.16 -30.44 -5.02
N GLU A 230 19.19 -30.77 -4.23
CA GLU A 230 19.39 -30.20 -2.90
C GLU A 230 19.52 -28.67 -2.91
N ARG A 231 20.10 -28.09 -3.98
CA ARG A 231 20.14 -26.64 -4.15
C ARG A 231 18.77 -26.06 -4.43
N ALA A 232 17.97 -26.72 -5.29
CA ALA A 232 16.62 -26.27 -5.58
C ALA A 232 15.72 -26.33 -4.33
N ASP A 233 15.82 -27.40 -3.53
CA ASP A 233 15.06 -27.54 -2.28
C ASP A 233 15.42 -26.45 -1.29
N ARG A 234 16.70 -26.16 -1.06
CA ARG A 234 17.13 -25.05 -0.19
C ARG A 234 16.63 -23.68 -0.69
N LEU A 235 16.55 -23.48 -1.99
CA LEU A 235 16.00 -22.26 -2.57
C LEU A 235 14.49 -22.14 -2.29
N VAL A 236 13.72 -23.21 -2.54
CA VAL A 236 12.28 -23.26 -2.27
C VAL A 236 11.98 -23.00 -0.80
N ASP A 237 12.68 -23.66 0.12
CA ASP A 237 12.53 -23.44 1.56
C ASP A 237 12.84 -22.00 1.97
N SER A 238 13.84 -21.39 1.31
CA SER A 238 14.21 -20.00 1.55
C SER A 238 13.12 -19.04 1.10
N LEU A 239 12.52 -19.30 -0.07
CA LEU A 239 11.41 -18.54 -0.61
C LEU A 239 10.15 -18.66 0.25
N LEU A 240 9.83 -19.88 0.70
CA LEU A 240 8.69 -20.12 1.60
C LEU A 240 8.87 -19.42 2.95
N LEU A 241 10.09 -19.41 3.50
CA LEU A 241 10.37 -18.68 4.73
C LEU A 241 10.17 -17.17 4.55
N LEU A 242 10.73 -16.59 3.48
CA LEU A 242 10.56 -15.17 3.19
C LEU A 242 9.09 -14.80 2.97
N ALA A 243 8.33 -15.62 2.25
CA ALA A 243 6.90 -15.38 2.02
C ALA A 243 6.03 -15.49 3.30
N ARG A 244 6.49 -16.26 4.31
CA ARG A 244 5.79 -16.42 5.58
C ARG A 244 6.25 -15.43 6.65
N SER A 245 7.44 -14.85 6.51
CA SER A 245 8.02 -13.99 7.55
C SER A 245 7.15 -12.79 7.91
N ASP A 246 6.47 -12.18 6.93
CA ASP A 246 5.56 -11.05 7.16
C ASP A 246 4.35 -11.46 8.02
N ARG A 247 3.81 -12.66 7.81
CA ARG A 247 2.72 -13.20 8.62
C ARG A 247 3.18 -13.58 10.02
N LEU A 248 4.32 -14.27 10.13
CA LEU A 248 4.89 -14.67 11.41
C LEU A 248 5.26 -13.48 12.31
N SER A 249 5.63 -12.34 11.73
CA SER A 249 5.88 -11.12 12.48
C SER A 249 4.63 -10.49 13.07
N VAL A 250 3.44 -10.73 12.48
CA VAL A 250 2.14 -10.25 12.95
C VAL A 250 1.47 -11.25 13.90
N ASP A 251 1.42 -12.53 13.49
CA ASP A 251 0.70 -13.60 14.22
C ASP A 251 1.53 -14.19 15.38
N GLY A 252 2.83 -13.92 15.39
CA GLY A 252 3.78 -14.48 16.36
C GLY A 252 4.28 -15.89 15.98
N LEU A 253 5.30 -16.33 16.68
CA LEU A 253 5.88 -17.66 16.49
C LEU A 253 5.00 -18.74 17.16
N PRO A 254 4.65 -19.82 16.45
CA PRO A 254 3.83 -20.91 16.99
C PRO A 254 4.55 -21.76 18.04
N LEU A 255 5.86 -21.86 17.92
CA LEU A 255 6.74 -22.58 18.85
C LEU A 255 7.82 -21.64 19.36
N ARG A 256 7.97 -21.59 20.68
CA ARG A 256 9.05 -20.81 21.33
C ARG A 256 9.69 -21.69 22.38
N GLU A 257 10.97 -21.93 22.21
CA GLU A 257 11.82 -22.59 23.20
C GLU A 257 13.04 -21.75 23.50
N ARG A 258 13.69 -22.08 24.60
CA ARG A 258 14.97 -21.42 24.97
C ARG A 258 16.10 -21.97 24.10
N VAL A 259 16.66 -21.12 23.27
CA VAL A 259 17.77 -21.44 22.36
C VAL A 259 19.02 -20.69 22.78
N GLU A 260 20.10 -21.43 22.99
CA GLU A 260 21.40 -20.87 23.29
C GLU A 260 22.16 -20.56 22.00
N LEU A 261 22.43 -19.26 21.74
CA LEU A 261 23.12 -18.82 20.52
C LEU A 261 24.50 -19.47 20.33
N PRO A 262 25.33 -19.67 21.40
CA PRO A 262 26.59 -20.40 21.25
C PRO A 262 26.44 -21.80 20.65
N ALA A 263 25.40 -22.53 21.03
CA ALA A 263 25.18 -23.91 20.58
C ALA A 263 24.89 -23.95 19.07
N ILE A 264 23.92 -23.12 18.59
CA ILE A 264 23.60 -23.06 17.16
C ILE A 264 24.77 -22.52 16.32
N CYS A 265 25.59 -21.63 16.85
CA CYS A 265 26.79 -21.16 16.16
C CYS A 265 27.84 -22.28 16.02
N ALA A 266 28.02 -23.11 17.05
CA ALA A 266 28.90 -24.26 16.98
C ALA A 266 28.43 -25.30 15.95
N GLU A 267 27.13 -25.58 15.90
CA GLU A 267 26.51 -26.44 14.88
C GLU A 267 26.71 -25.88 13.47
N ALA A 268 26.48 -24.57 13.27
CA ALA A 268 26.70 -23.89 11.99
C ALA A 268 28.16 -23.94 11.53
N LEU A 269 29.14 -23.78 12.47
CA LEU A 269 30.57 -23.92 12.17
C LEU A 269 30.93 -25.35 11.79
N ALA A 270 30.40 -26.34 12.49
CA ALA A 270 30.64 -27.75 12.18
C ALA A 270 30.18 -28.13 10.78
N ALA A 271 29.03 -27.56 10.34
CA ALA A 271 28.49 -27.80 8.99
C ALA A 271 29.40 -27.29 7.87
N VAL A 272 30.20 -26.25 8.11
CA VAL A 272 31.09 -25.66 7.09
C VAL A 272 32.59 -26.01 7.33
N ALA A 273 32.90 -26.89 8.26
CA ALA A 273 34.29 -27.22 8.67
C ALA A 273 35.17 -27.66 7.48
N GLY A 274 34.61 -28.46 6.56
CA GLY A 274 35.33 -28.89 5.35
C GLY A 274 35.67 -27.73 4.42
N GLU A 275 34.79 -26.73 4.24
CA GLU A 275 35.05 -25.55 3.42
C GLU A 275 36.06 -24.62 4.09
N VAL A 276 35.98 -24.46 5.42
CA VAL A 276 36.95 -23.71 6.23
C VAL A 276 38.35 -24.29 6.04
N GLN A 277 38.51 -25.62 6.15
CA GLN A 277 39.77 -26.30 5.95
C GLN A 277 40.30 -26.17 4.53
N THR A 278 39.46 -26.38 3.51
CA THR A 278 39.83 -26.28 2.08
C THR A 278 40.30 -24.87 1.71
N ARG A 279 39.73 -23.85 2.33
CA ARG A 279 40.10 -22.46 2.10
C ARG A 279 41.22 -21.96 3.03
N GLY A 280 41.67 -22.77 3.98
CA GLY A 280 42.69 -22.39 4.97
C GLY A 280 42.25 -21.21 5.83
N LEU A 281 40.96 -21.12 6.21
CA LEU A 281 40.45 -20.01 7.01
C LEU A 281 40.77 -20.18 8.49
N THR A 282 41.13 -19.08 9.16
CA THR A 282 41.26 -19.03 10.62
C THR A 282 39.92 -18.69 11.25
N VAL A 283 39.41 -19.55 12.13
CA VAL A 283 38.17 -19.30 12.87
C VAL A 283 38.49 -18.85 14.29
N VAL A 284 37.95 -17.70 14.68
CA VAL A 284 38.01 -17.14 16.03
C VAL A 284 36.62 -17.06 16.60
N SER A 285 36.34 -17.75 17.69
CA SER A 285 35.04 -17.70 18.35
C SER A 285 35.17 -17.21 19.79
N SER A 286 34.36 -16.24 20.17
CA SER A 286 34.23 -15.73 21.55
C SER A 286 32.75 -15.78 21.93
N CYS A 287 32.31 -16.99 22.31
CA CYS A 287 30.89 -17.26 22.52
C CYS A 287 30.53 -17.20 24.01
N ALA A 288 30.16 -16.01 24.51
CA ALA A 288 29.56 -15.85 25.82
C ALA A 288 28.10 -16.33 25.82
N PRO A 289 27.55 -16.80 26.96
CA PRO A 289 26.16 -17.22 27.06
C PRO A 289 25.20 -16.17 26.60
N ALA A 290 24.31 -16.53 25.69
CA ALA A 290 23.24 -15.66 25.16
C ALA A 290 22.07 -16.54 24.74
N ALA A 291 20.95 -16.44 25.46
CA ALA A 291 19.75 -17.22 25.21
C ALA A 291 18.65 -16.36 24.60
N VAL A 292 17.88 -16.93 23.70
CA VAL A 292 16.71 -16.32 23.04
C VAL A 292 15.55 -17.27 23.19
N LEU A 293 14.35 -16.71 23.43
CA LEU A 293 13.10 -17.47 23.36
C LEU A 293 12.57 -17.39 21.93
N GLY A 294 12.64 -18.47 21.17
CA GLY A 294 12.27 -18.45 19.76
C GLY A 294 12.13 -19.83 19.14
N ASP A 295 11.94 -19.86 17.85
CA ASP A 295 11.92 -21.08 17.03
C ASP A 295 13.37 -21.50 16.75
N ARG A 296 13.76 -22.68 17.28
CA ARG A 296 15.12 -23.21 17.13
C ARG A 296 15.52 -23.37 15.67
N GLY A 297 14.65 -23.94 14.83
CA GLY A 297 14.96 -24.17 13.43
C GLY A 297 15.20 -22.89 12.63
N LEU A 298 14.43 -21.83 12.93
CA LEU A 298 14.64 -20.52 12.34
C LEU A 298 15.96 -19.89 12.81
N LEU A 299 16.28 -19.98 14.10
CA LEU A 299 17.54 -19.46 14.66
C LEU A 299 18.77 -20.22 14.17
N GLU A 300 18.72 -21.55 14.02
CA GLU A 300 19.73 -22.37 13.37
C GLU A 300 19.97 -21.93 11.92
N ARG A 301 18.87 -21.65 11.18
CA ARG A 301 18.95 -21.16 9.81
C ARG A 301 19.56 -19.76 9.73
N LEU A 302 19.28 -18.89 10.71
CA LEU A 302 19.92 -17.58 10.83
C LEU A 302 21.42 -17.71 11.02
N ALA A 303 21.85 -18.50 12.01
CA ALA A 303 23.27 -18.73 12.31
C ALA A 303 24.00 -19.39 11.13
N GLY A 304 23.40 -20.41 10.51
CA GLY A 304 23.92 -21.08 9.33
C GLY A 304 24.14 -20.11 8.16
N ASN A 305 23.15 -19.27 7.83
CA ASN A 305 23.30 -18.28 6.77
C ASN A 305 24.42 -17.26 7.04
N LEU A 306 24.57 -16.81 8.28
CA LEU A 306 25.67 -15.90 8.64
C LEU A 306 27.04 -16.55 8.50
N VAL A 307 27.17 -17.76 9.01
CA VAL A 307 28.46 -18.50 9.00
C VAL A 307 28.82 -18.93 7.57
N GLU A 308 27.86 -19.49 6.81
CA GLU A 308 28.07 -19.82 5.39
C GLU A 308 28.47 -18.59 4.58
N ASN A 309 27.78 -17.44 4.81
CA ASN A 309 28.11 -16.22 4.12
C ASN A 309 29.53 -15.74 4.42
N ALA A 310 29.96 -15.80 5.69
CA ALA A 310 31.28 -15.41 6.14
C ALA A 310 32.38 -16.31 5.55
N VAL A 311 32.14 -17.61 5.40
CA VAL A 311 33.07 -18.56 4.79
C VAL A 311 33.11 -18.41 3.28
N ARG A 312 31.95 -18.34 2.62
CA ARG A 312 31.83 -18.29 1.16
C ARG A 312 32.40 -17.02 0.54
N HIS A 313 32.19 -15.87 1.20
CA HIS A 313 32.63 -14.56 0.71
C HIS A 313 34.00 -14.14 1.27
N ASN A 314 34.74 -15.09 1.87
CA ASN A 314 36.09 -14.88 2.40
C ASN A 314 37.13 -14.86 1.29
N VAL A 315 38.30 -14.35 1.63
CA VAL A 315 39.54 -14.52 0.85
C VAL A 315 40.24 -15.81 1.27
N GLN A 316 41.07 -16.37 0.37
CA GLN A 316 41.89 -17.55 0.69
C GLN A 316 42.83 -17.20 1.85
N GLY A 317 42.91 -18.08 2.84
CA GLY A 317 43.76 -17.86 4.03
C GLY A 317 43.23 -16.73 4.95
N GLY A 318 42.02 -16.24 4.75
CA GLY A 318 41.41 -15.21 5.57
C GLY A 318 40.95 -15.74 6.93
N TRP A 319 40.02 -15.01 7.55
CA TRP A 319 39.51 -15.35 8.87
C TRP A 319 37.99 -15.09 8.99
N VAL A 320 37.37 -15.81 9.91
CA VAL A 320 35.98 -15.64 10.35
C VAL A 320 35.99 -15.47 11.86
N ARG A 321 35.30 -14.46 12.38
CA ARG A 321 35.07 -14.24 13.80
C ARG A 321 33.60 -14.36 14.11
N ILE A 322 33.27 -15.08 15.20
CA ILE A 322 31.90 -15.26 15.71
C ILE A 322 31.92 -14.90 17.18
N ASP A 323 31.12 -13.92 17.53
CA ASP A 323 30.96 -13.45 18.91
C ASP A 323 29.49 -13.56 19.31
N THR A 324 29.22 -14.12 20.50
CA THR A 324 27.89 -14.10 21.12
C THR A 324 27.97 -13.52 22.51
N GLY A 325 26.88 -12.90 22.99
CA GLY A 325 26.83 -12.33 24.33
C GLY A 325 25.57 -11.52 24.57
N LEU A 326 25.52 -10.93 25.75
CA LEU A 326 24.43 -10.01 26.14
C LEU A 326 24.93 -8.58 26.07
N VAL A 327 24.21 -7.74 25.34
CA VAL A 327 24.47 -6.31 25.21
C VAL A 327 23.18 -5.56 25.41
N ASP A 328 23.14 -4.65 26.37
CA ASP A 328 21.94 -3.84 26.69
C ASP A 328 20.67 -4.68 26.90
N GLY A 329 20.80 -5.85 27.54
CA GLY A 329 19.68 -6.77 27.77
C GLY A 329 19.15 -7.49 26.53
N ARG A 330 19.90 -7.48 25.44
CA ARG A 330 19.60 -8.21 24.20
C ARG A 330 20.66 -9.27 23.95
N ALA A 331 20.24 -10.41 23.43
CA ALA A 331 21.14 -11.45 22.98
C ALA A 331 21.72 -11.03 21.61
N ARG A 332 23.03 -10.86 21.55
CA ARG A 332 23.77 -10.46 20.35
C ARG A 332 24.50 -11.63 19.74
N LEU A 333 24.36 -11.78 18.42
CA LEU A 333 25.23 -12.60 17.59
C LEU A 333 25.91 -11.68 16.57
N GLN A 334 27.24 -11.70 16.56
CA GLN A 334 28.03 -10.98 15.58
C GLN A 334 28.92 -11.95 14.80
N VAL A 335 28.85 -11.82 13.46
CA VAL A 335 29.73 -12.57 12.56
C VAL A 335 30.50 -11.60 11.70
N ALA A 336 31.82 -11.71 11.71
CA ALA A 336 32.71 -10.89 10.91
C ALA A 336 33.64 -11.77 10.08
N ASN A 337 33.97 -11.32 8.88
CA ASN A 337 34.89 -12.05 8.00
C ASN A 337 35.83 -11.09 7.25
N ALA A 338 36.96 -11.62 6.84
CA ALA A 338 37.76 -11.02 5.80
C ALA A 338 37.09 -11.23 4.44
N GLY A 339 37.34 -10.35 3.49
CA GLY A 339 36.70 -10.45 2.18
C GLY A 339 37.09 -9.33 1.22
N ALA A 340 36.42 -9.25 0.10
CA ALA A 340 36.56 -8.10 -0.82
C ALA A 340 36.08 -6.80 -0.17
N GLU A 341 36.57 -5.67 -0.62
CA GLU A 341 36.07 -4.36 -0.21
C GLU A 341 34.63 -4.17 -0.69
N ILE A 342 33.80 -3.67 0.20
CA ILE A 342 32.37 -3.40 -0.04
C ILE A 342 32.14 -1.89 0.11
N PRO A 343 31.69 -1.17 -0.93
CA PRO A 343 31.30 0.22 -0.78
C PRO A 343 30.18 0.38 0.26
N ALA A 344 30.35 1.32 1.19
CA ALA A 344 29.40 1.50 2.31
C ALA A 344 27.96 1.74 1.83
N GLU A 345 27.79 2.42 0.71
CA GLU A 345 26.49 2.66 0.07
C GLU A 345 25.78 1.41 -0.43
N GLN A 346 26.50 0.30 -0.66
CA GLN A 346 25.93 -0.96 -1.11
C GLN A 346 25.51 -1.87 0.05
N VAL A 347 25.98 -1.62 1.26
CA VAL A 347 25.73 -2.46 2.44
C VAL A 347 24.24 -2.59 2.78
N PRO A 348 23.42 -1.50 2.79
CA PRO A 348 22.00 -1.63 3.09
C PRO A 348 21.27 -2.55 2.11
N GLY A 349 21.69 -2.58 0.85
CA GLY A 349 21.09 -3.42 -0.18
C GLY A 349 21.42 -4.91 -0.05
N LEU A 350 22.40 -5.32 0.77
CA LEU A 350 22.78 -6.72 0.95
C LEU A 350 21.66 -7.58 1.58
N PHE A 351 20.73 -6.93 2.24
CA PHE A 351 19.56 -7.59 2.85
C PHE A 351 18.37 -7.75 1.89
N GLU A 352 18.46 -7.20 0.69
CA GLU A 352 17.43 -7.42 -0.33
C GLU A 352 17.55 -8.83 -0.91
N PRO A 353 16.44 -9.57 -1.10
CA PRO A 353 16.47 -10.88 -1.73
C PRO A 353 17.14 -10.83 -3.11
N PHE A 354 17.92 -11.87 -3.44
CA PHE A 354 18.63 -12.04 -4.71
C PHE A 354 19.71 -10.98 -5.01
N ARG A 355 19.97 -10.06 -4.08
CA ARG A 355 21.01 -9.05 -4.28
C ARG A 355 22.40 -9.62 -4.06
N ARG A 356 23.33 -9.28 -4.94
CA ARG A 356 24.71 -9.76 -4.95
C ARG A 356 25.67 -8.63 -5.29
N LEU A 357 26.83 -8.63 -4.67
CA LEU A 357 27.92 -7.71 -5.01
C LEU A 357 28.72 -8.29 -6.18
N GLY A 358 28.95 -7.46 -7.23
CA GLY A 358 29.77 -7.77 -8.40
C GLY A 358 29.03 -8.41 -9.58
N ALA A 359 29.55 -8.13 -10.79
CA ALA A 359 28.91 -8.43 -12.07
C ALA A 359 29.00 -9.90 -12.53
N VAL A 360 29.72 -10.80 -11.80
CA VAL A 360 29.98 -12.15 -12.28
C VAL A 360 29.01 -13.16 -11.70
N ARG A 361 28.08 -13.62 -12.54
CA ARG A 361 27.15 -14.73 -12.28
C ARG A 361 27.90 -16.07 -12.38
N THR A 362 28.65 -16.47 -11.37
CA THR A 362 29.17 -17.84 -11.32
C THR A 362 28.21 -18.73 -10.55
N ALA A 363 27.86 -19.87 -11.13
CA ALA A 363 26.88 -20.84 -10.61
C ALA A 363 27.26 -21.42 -9.20
N ARG A 364 28.50 -21.22 -8.76
CA ARG A 364 29.01 -21.67 -7.44
C ARG A 364 28.71 -20.69 -6.28
N ARG A 365 28.25 -19.47 -6.56
CA ARG A 365 27.95 -18.47 -5.51
C ARG A 365 26.43 -18.42 -5.29
N GLY A 366 25.93 -18.81 -4.13
CA GLY A 366 24.53 -18.94 -3.72
C GLY A 366 23.53 -17.91 -4.27
N ALA A 367 22.25 -18.16 -4.08
CA ALA A 367 21.13 -17.40 -4.68
C ALA A 367 20.98 -15.94 -4.20
N GLY A 368 21.81 -15.45 -3.28
CA GLY A 368 21.66 -14.09 -2.72
C GLY A 368 20.51 -13.95 -1.72
N LEU A 369 20.08 -15.05 -1.10
CA LEU A 369 18.98 -15.07 -0.12
C LEU A 369 19.47 -15.10 1.33
N GLY A 370 20.73 -15.42 1.61
CA GLY A 370 21.22 -15.67 2.98
C GLY A 370 20.98 -14.51 3.93
N LEU A 371 21.40 -13.28 3.59
CA LEU A 371 21.22 -12.12 4.46
C LEU A 371 19.77 -11.64 4.53
N SER A 372 18.97 -11.82 3.49
CA SER A 372 17.52 -11.52 3.56
C SER A 372 16.79 -12.48 4.50
N ILE A 373 17.21 -13.77 4.55
CA ILE A 373 16.73 -14.74 5.55
C ILE A 373 17.12 -14.32 6.96
N VAL A 374 18.38 -13.91 7.17
CA VAL A 374 18.83 -13.41 8.47
C VAL A 374 17.96 -12.26 8.95
N ARG A 375 17.67 -11.28 8.09
CA ARG A 375 16.78 -10.16 8.41
C ARG A 375 15.36 -10.63 8.72
N ALA A 376 14.79 -11.51 7.89
CA ALA A 376 13.45 -12.04 8.09
C ALA A 376 13.31 -12.76 9.43
N VAL A 377 14.26 -13.68 9.75
CA VAL A 377 14.25 -14.41 11.02
C VAL A 377 14.45 -13.47 12.21
N ALA A 378 15.37 -12.51 12.13
CA ALA A 378 15.57 -11.53 13.20
C ALA A 378 14.27 -10.73 13.45
N THR A 379 13.60 -10.27 12.40
CA THR A 379 12.34 -9.50 12.49
C THR A 379 11.22 -10.33 13.12
N VAL A 380 11.06 -11.59 12.73
CA VAL A 380 10.04 -12.52 13.30
C VAL A 380 10.27 -12.73 14.80
N HIS A 381 11.52 -12.67 15.26
CA HIS A 381 11.89 -12.76 16.67
C HIS A 381 11.91 -11.40 17.39
N GLY A 382 11.39 -10.31 16.77
CA GLY A 382 11.40 -8.96 17.35
C GLY A 382 12.81 -8.37 17.51
N GLY A 383 13.76 -8.89 16.73
CA GLY A 383 15.15 -8.47 16.70
C GLY A 383 15.45 -7.46 15.59
N THR A 384 16.73 -7.07 15.53
CA THR A 384 17.27 -6.19 14.49
C THR A 384 18.55 -6.79 13.92
N VAL A 385 18.83 -6.48 12.65
CA VAL A 385 20.07 -6.85 12.01
C VAL A 385 20.72 -5.62 11.39
N THR A 386 22.02 -5.49 11.57
CA THR A 386 22.86 -4.44 10.96
C THR A 386 24.07 -5.05 10.30
N ALA A 387 24.58 -4.39 9.29
CA ALA A 387 25.85 -4.78 8.66
C ALA A 387 26.74 -3.55 8.48
N LEU A 388 28.03 -3.76 8.57
CA LEU A 388 29.05 -2.74 8.35
C LEU A 388 30.16 -3.30 7.46
N ALA A 389 30.52 -2.57 6.41
CA ALA A 389 31.70 -2.85 5.64
C ALA A 389 32.92 -2.63 6.53
N ARG A 390 33.93 -3.50 6.40
CA ARG A 390 35.20 -3.40 7.17
C ARG A 390 36.24 -2.63 6.39
N ASP A 391 37.01 -1.83 7.11
CA ASP A 391 38.26 -1.28 6.59
C ASP A 391 39.23 -2.43 6.28
N GLY A 392 39.76 -2.46 5.05
CA GLY A 392 40.58 -3.56 4.54
C GLY A 392 39.80 -4.79 4.04
N GLY A 393 38.50 -4.64 3.82
CA GLY A 393 37.62 -5.62 3.17
C GLY A 393 36.92 -6.60 4.11
N GLY A 394 35.78 -7.11 3.63
CA GLY A 394 34.91 -8.00 4.40
C GLY A 394 33.70 -7.29 5.01
N LEU A 395 32.95 -8.01 5.82
CA LEU A 395 31.69 -7.57 6.40
C LEU A 395 31.63 -7.94 7.89
N VAL A 396 30.96 -7.08 8.66
CA VAL A 396 30.52 -7.41 10.03
C VAL A 396 29.01 -7.38 10.00
N VAL A 397 28.34 -8.47 10.37
CA VAL A 397 26.90 -8.55 10.52
C VAL A 397 26.58 -8.77 11.99
N THR A 398 25.75 -7.92 12.55
CA THR A 398 25.28 -7.97 13.93
C THR A 398 23.80 -8.21 14.00
N VAL A 399 23.38 -9.19 14.77
CA VAL A 399 21.97 -9.51 15.05
C VAL A 399 21.72 -9.32 16.53
N ASP A 400 20.74 -8.49 16.88
CA ASP A 400 20.30 -8.24 18.25
C ASP A 400 18.88 -8.79 18.44
N LEU A 401 18.72 -9.78 19.29
CA LEU A 401 17.45 -10.44 19.56
C LEU A 401 16.98 -10.10 20.99
N PRO A 402 15.69 -9.92 21.24
CA PRO A 402 15.19 -9.70 22.57
C PRO A 402 15.44 -10.93 23.44
N GLN A 403 15.97 -10.70 24.64
CA GLN A 403 16.03 -11.68 25.69
C GLN A 403 14.71 -11.62 26.45
N THR A 404 13.74 -12.44 26.07
CA THR A 404 12.48 -12.55 26.83
C THR A 404 12.57 -13.73 27.77
N TRP A 405 12.41 -13.43 29.05
CA TRP A 405 12.31 -14.41 30.15
C TRP A 405 10.85 -14.85 30.31
#